data_8306058733505bfa8948d7de78450f06
#
_entry.id   8306058733505bfa8948d7de78450f06
#
_cell.length_a   1.000
_cell.length_b   1.000
_cell.length_c   1.000
_cell.angle_alpha   90.00
_cell.angle_beta   90.00
_cell.angle_gamma   90.00
#
_symmetry.space_group_name_H-M   'P 1'
#
loop_
_entity.id
_entity.type
_entity.pdbx_description
1 polymer ?
#
loop_
_entity_poly.entity_id
_entity_poly.type
_entity_poly.pdbx_seq_one_letter_code
_entity_poly.pdbx_strand_id
1 'polypeptide(L)'
;MNRNTPAHRRPGRRAAAAVGVLLAVGLGVSTTQVSAQASAHATVKTSTAAPQSASGTSGHVVTRVADFYGAYVDAKGDYADPDVTLATALRKHYLTPAFDKRLAAWEEKNGVDGVLRAQNVPARWTVTDNGTVGNGHEVVVTLAFGSGETMQKTKLFVLVERYDHIVDISTTTAR
;
A
#
# COMPACT_ATOMS: atom_id res chain seq x y z
N MET A 1 -29.57 -49.46 0.78
CA MET A 1 -28.66 -50.41 0.10
C MET A 1 -27.64 -49.64 -0.68
N ASN A 2 -26.42 -49.90 -0.42
CA ASN A 2 -25.02 -49.72 -0.86
C ASN A 2 -24.42 -48.36 -0.54
N ARG A 3 -23.67 -48.33 0.41
CA ARG A 3 -22.26 -48.45 0.88
C ARG A 3 -21.24 -48.59 -0.27
N ASN A 4 -20.32 -47.58 -0.40
CA ASN A 4 -18.92 -47.88 -0.64
C ASN A 4 -18.06 -46.64 -0.36
N THR A 5 -17.33 -46.69 0.76
CA THR A 5 -16.03 -46.04 0.96
C THR A 5 -14.97 -47.08 0.59
N PRO A 6 -13.82 -46.67 0.05
CA PRO A 6 -12.56 -46.90 0.77
C PRO A 6 -11.63 -45.66 0.66
N ALA A 7 -11.04 -45.20 1.75
CA ALA A 7 -9.89 -45.70 2.52
C ALA A 7 -8.52 -45.55 1.85
N HIS A 8 -7.73 -44.68 2.50
CA HIS A 8 -6.29 -44.74 2.74
C HIS A 8 -5.27 -44.92 1.60
N ARG A 9 -4.33 -43.99 1.57
CA ARG A 9 -2.88 -44.33 1.71
C ARG A 9 -2.01 -43.07 1.86
N ARG A 10 -1.41 -42.87 3.04
CA ARG A 10 -0.04 -42.39 3.20
C ARG A 10 0.89 -43.60 3.06
N PRO A 11 2.10 -43.49 2.56
CA PRO A 11 3.32 -43.14 3.28
C PRO A 11 4.30 -42.36 2.39
N GLY A 12 5.41 -41.84 2.78
CA GLY A 12 6.46 -42.23 3.62
C GLY A 12 7.59 -41.21 3.71
N ARG A 13 8.13 -41.14 4.88
CA ARG A 13 9.40 -40.51 5.23
C ARG A 13 10.56 -41.19 4.51
N ARG A 14 11.54 -40.42 4.04
CA ARG A 14 12.93 -40.91 3.95
C ARG A 14 13.88 -39.78 4.33
N ALA A 15 14.52 -39.99 5.48
CA ALA A 15 15.74 -39.34 5.89
C ALA A 15 16.91 -40.05 5.21
N ALA A 16 17.94 -39.30 4.85
CA ALA A 16 19.27 -39.83 4.62
C ALA A 16 20.29 -38.77 5.00
N ALA A 17 21.01 -39.05 6.07
CA ALA A 17 22.23 -38.42 6.51
C ALA A 17 23.41 -38.89 5.69
N ALA A 18 24.37 -38.03 5.40
CA ALA A 18 25.72 -38.41 5.04
C ALA A 18 26.71 -37.45 5.70
N VAL A 19 27.43 -37.99 6.63
CA VAL A 19 28.61 -37.47 7.32
C VAL A 19 29.84 -37.71 6.42
N GLY A 20 30.65 -36.68 6.24
CA GLY A 20 31.94 -36.76 5.61
C GLY A 20 32.99 -35.96 6.37
N VAL A 21 33.70 -36.61 7.28
CA VAL A 21 34.88 -36.11 7.96
C VAL A 21 36.12 -36.42 7.11
N LEU A 22 36.91 -35.42 6.81
CA LEU A 22 38.28 -35.60 6.33
C LEU A 22 39.21 -34.70 7.14
N LEU A 23 39.95 -35.35 8.04
CA LEU A 23 41.12 -34.83 8.72
C LEU A 23 42.33 -34.89 7.77
N ALA A 24 43.00 -33.78 7.59
CA ALA A 24 44.36 -33.72 7.09
C ALA A 24 45.23 -32.94 8.08
N VAL A 25 46.09 -33.65 8.75
CA VAL A 25 47.17 -33.12 9.62
C VAL A 25 48.35 -32.79 8.73
N GLY A 26 48.75 -31.54 8.72
CA GLY A 26 49.98 -31.08 8.08
C GLY A 26 50.73 -30.18 9.04
N LEU A 27 51.77 -30.72 9.68
CA LEU A 27 52.79 -30.00 10.44
C LEU A 27 53.74 -29.29 9.47
N GLY A 28 53.74 -27.98 9.49
CA GLY A 28 54.71 -27.13 8.81
C GLY A 28 55.07 -25.94 9.69
N VAL A 29 56.25 -26.02 10.29
CA VAL A 29 56.90 -24.94 11.05
C VAL A 29 57.45 -23.92 10.05
N SER A 30 57.09 -22.65 10.12
CA SER A 30 57.91 -21.53 9.61
C SER A 30 57.41 -20.16 10.04
N THR A 31 58.27 -19.48 10.79
CA THR A 31 58.53 -18.02 10.84
C THR A 31 57.39 -17.02 11.04
N THR A 32 57.45 -16.45 12.23
CA THR A 32 56.77 -15.24 12.65
C THR A 32 57.02 -14.05 11.72
N GLN A 33 56.02 -13.66 10.99
CA GLN A 33 55.84 -12.25 10.57
C GLN A 33 54.65 -11.68 11.27
N VAL A 34 54.93 -10.79 12.22
CA VAL A 34 53.90 -9.95 12.85
C VAL A 34 53.48 -8.88 11.83
N SER A 35 52.52 -9.19 11.00
CA SER A 35 51.78 -8.16 10.26
C SER A 35 50.70 -7.60 11.18
N ALA A 36 50.95 -6.41 11.66
CA ALA A 36 49.89 -5.62 12.32
C ALA A 36 48.78 -5.36 11.31
N GLN A 37 47.78 -6.23 11.25
CA GLN A 37 46.56 -5.95 10.60
C GLN A 37 45.78 -4.92 11.49
N ALA A 38 45.84 -3.68 11.06
CA ALA A 38 44.90 -2.67 11.56
C ALA A 38 43.51 -3.18 11.21
N SER A 39 42.80 -3.67 12.22
CA SER A 39 41.35 -3.93 12.14
C SER A 39 40.67 -2.62 11.86
N ALA A 40 40.40 -2.34 10.59
CA ALA A 40 39.47 -1.28 10.24
C ALA A 40 38.11 -1.67 10.82
N HIS A 41 37.79 -1.10 11.96
CA HIS A 41 36.43 -1.11 12.49
C HIS A 41 35.60 -0.37 11.47
N ALA A 42 34.91 -1.12 10.61
CA ALA A 42 33.83 -0.56 9.81
C ALA A 42 32.78 -0.05 10.78
N THR A 43 32.79 1.25 11.01
CA THR A 43 31.73 1.94 11.74
C THR A 43 30.47 1.78 10.92
N VAL A 44 29.62 0.81 11.28
CA VAL A 44 28.28 0.69 10.74
C VAL A 44 27.58 1.99 11.11
N LYS A 45 27.50 2.92 10.17
CA LYS A 45 26.62 4.09 10.30
C LYS A 45 25.19 3.54 10.34
N THR A 46 24.68 3.36 11.55
CA THR A 46 23.24 3.15 11.75
C THR A 46 22.57 4.41 11.21
N SER A 47 22.03 4.34 10.02
CA SER A 47 21.20 5.40 9.45
C SER A 47 19.95 5.46 10.31
N THR A 48 19.94 6.36 11.29
CA THR A 48 18.73 6.70 12.03
C THR A 48 17.81 7.36 11.00
N ALA A 49 16.78 6.65 10.59
CA ALA A 49 15.74 7.22 9.72
C ALA A 49 15.21 8.48 10.42
N ALA A 50 15.13 9.58 9.69
CA ALA A 50 14.52 10.79 10.21
C ALA A 50 13.09 10.47 10.69
N PRO A 51 12.62 11.10 11.77
CA PRO A 51 11.26 10.89 12.26
C PRO A 51 10.28 11.22 11.14
N GLN A 52 9.28 10.35 10.95
CA GLN A 52 8.22 10.60 9.98
C GLN A 52 7.34 11.72 10.53
N SER A 53 7.05 12.70 9.67
CA SER A 53 6.16 13.81 9.97
C SER A 53 5.23 14.06 8.79
N ALA A 54 4.03 14.55 9.08
CA ALA A 54 3.07 15.01 8.10
C ALA A 54 2.64 16.44 8.45
N SER A 55 2.42 17.26 7.45
CA SER A 55 1.91 18.62 7.61
C SER A 55 1.05 19.00 6.42
N GLY A 56 0.14 19.94 6.61
CA GLY A 56 -0.72 20.47 5.57
C GLY A 56 -1.15 21.88 5.90
N THR A 57 -1.76 22.56 4.93
CA THR A 57 -2.35 23.88 5.10
C THR A 57 -3.86 23.77 5.04
N SER A 58 -4.55 24.26 6.06
CA SER A 58 -6.01 24.29 6.09
C SER A 58 -6.57 25.04 4.88
N GLY A 59 -7.62 24.49 4.27
CA GLY A 59 -8.27 25.07 3.09
C GLY A 59 -7.48 24.91 1.79
N HIS A 60 -6.29 24.27 1.81
CA HIS A 60 -5.56 23.94 0.58
C HIS A 60 -6.12 22.66 -0.05
N VAL A 61 -6.48 22.71 -1.33
CA VAL A 61 -7.14 21.62 -2.04
C VAL A 61 -6.37 20.29 -1.97
N VAL A 62 -5.05 20.33 -2.13
CA VAL A 62 -4.19 19.13 -2.05
C VAL A 62 -4.25 18.51 -0.66
N THR A 63 -4.16 19.33 0.39
CA THR A 63 -4.27 18.87 1.78
C THR A 63 -5.64 18.25 2.03
N ARG A 64 -6.71 18.92 1.60
CA ARG A 64 -8.08 18.43 1.79
C ARG A 64 -8.32 17.07 1.13
N VAL A 65 -7.84 16.89 -0.09
CA VAL A 65 -7.96 15.60 -0.78
C VAL A 65 -7.04 14.55 -0.15
N ALA A 66 -5.85 14.94 0.32
CA ALA A 66 -4.95 14.05 1.05
C ALA A 66 -5.57 13.54 2.36
N ASP A 67 -6.19 14.44 3.13
CA ASP A 67 -6.89 14.10 4.38
C ASP A 67 -8.06 13.15 4.11
N PHE A 68 -8.83 13.41 3.05
CA PHE A 68 -9.91 12.52 2.65
C PHE A 68 -9.40 11.13 2.29
N TYR A 69 -8.41 11.03 1.38
CA TYR A 69 -7.92 9.72 0.94
C TYR A 69 -7.20 8.96 2.06
N GLY A 70 -6.44 9.65 2.93
CA GLY A 70 -5.82 9.03 4.09
C GLY A 70 -6.84 8.40 5.01
N ALA A 71 -7.81 9.18 5.47
CA ALA A 71 -8.87 8.69 6.36
C ALA A 71 -9.77 7.63 5.69
N TYR A 72 -10.06 7.79 4.38
CA TYR A 72 -10.92 6.85 3.66
C TYR A 72 -10.25 5.49 3.46
N VAL A 73 -8.96 5.47 3.11
CA VAL A 73 -8.16 4.24 2.98
C VAL A 73 -8.11 3.50 4.31
N ASP A 74 -7.86 4.22 5.40
CA ASP A 74 -7.83 3.64 6.74
C ASP A 74 -9.20 3.07 7.14
N ALA A 75 -10.27 3.83 6.90
CA ALA A 75 -11.64 3.39 7.20
C ALA A 75 -12.05 2.15 6.38
N LYS A 76 -11.63 2.05 5.13
CA LYS A 76 -11.92 0.88 4.27
C LYS A 76 -11.07 -0.34 4.63
N GLY A 77 -9.95 -0.15 5.30
CA GLY A 77 -9.06 -1.20 5.81
C GLY A 77 -9.41 -1.64 7.24
N ASP A 78 -10.34 -0.98 7.90
CA ASP A 78 -10.71 -1.28 9.28
C ASP A 78 -11.68 -2.47 9.36
N TYR A 79 -11.16 -3.62 9.79
CA TYR A 79 -11.96 -4.82 10.00
C TYR A 79 -12.86 -4.75 11.26
N ALA A 80 -12.70 -3.75 12.12
CA ALA A 80 -13.55 -3.52 13.27
C ALA A 80 -14.82 -2.72 12.93
N ASP A 81 -14.88 -2.09 11.74
CA ASP A 81 -16.04 -1.37 11.20
C ASP A 81 -16.59 -2.08 9.93
N PRO A 82 -17.21 -3.27 10.07
CA PRO A 82 -17.71 -4.03 8.92
C PRO A 82 -18.81 -3.31 8.13
N ASP A 83 -19.53 -2.40 8.77
CA ASP A 83 -20.59 -1.61 8.16
C ASP A 83 -20.08 -0.37 7.43
N VAL A 84 -18.76 -0.18 7.41
CA VAL A 84 -18.07 0.95 6.76
C VAL A 84 -18.64 2.31 7.14
N THR A 85 -19.04 2.45 8.41
CA THR A 85 -19.71 3.63 8.96
C THR A 85 -18.87 4.89 8.80
N LEU A 86 -17.56 4.78 9.12
CA LEU A 86 -16.62 5.89 8.99
C LEU A 86 -16.43 6.28 7.52
N ALA A 87 -16.24 5.32 6.62
CA ALA A 87 -16.09 5.60 5.19
C ALA A 87 -17.33 6.32 4.63
N THR A 88 -18.54 5.91 5.06
CA THR A 88 -19.80 6.58 4.69
C THR A 88 -19.86 7.99 5.22
N ALA A 89 -19.45 8.25 6.47
CA ALA A 89 -19.41 9.59 7.05
C ALA A 89 -18.40 10.50 6.33
N LEU A 90 -17.23 9.98 5.97
CA LEU A 90 -16.22 10.70 5.20
C LEU A 90 -16.77 11.10 3.82
N ARG A 91 -17.45 10.22 3.10
CA ARG A 91 -18.09 10.56 1.81
C ARG A 91 -19.09 11.71 1.99
N LYS A 92 -19.94 11.65 2.99
CA LYS A 92 -20.92 12.72 3.28
C LYS A 92 -20.27 14.07 3.61
N HIS A 93 -19.07 14.03 4.22
CA HIS A 93 -18.35 15.25 4.59
C HIS A 93 -17.57 15.88 3.43
N TYR A 94 -16.94 15.04 2.60
CA TYR A 94 -16.02 15.52 1.56
C TYR A 94 -16.64 15.61 0.17
N LEU A 95 -17.64 14.80 -0.16
CA LEU A 95 -18.27 14.76 -1.48
C LEU A 95 -19.54 15.61 -1.50
N THR A 96 -19.85 16.19 -2.66
CA THR A 96 -21.19 16.75 -2.84
C THR A 96 -22.25 15.65 -2.87
N PRO A 97 -23.47 15.88 -2.32
CA PRO A 97 -24.54 14.89 -2.33
C PRO A 97 -24.89 14.37 -3.74
N ALA A 98 -24.80 15.24 -4.75
CA ALA A 98 -25.07 14.89 -6.13
C ALA A 98 -23.98 13.92 -6.68
N PHE A 99 -22.73 14.17 -6.34
CA PHE A 99 -21.64 13.28 -6.75
C PHE A 99 -21.68 11.95 -5.98
N ASP A 100 -21.90 11.98 -4.67
CA ASP A 100 -21.99 10.74 -3.86
C ASP A 100 -23.09 9.81 -4.40
N LYS A 101 -24.22 10.35 -4.81
CA LYS A 101 -25.30 9.58 -5.45
C LYS A 101 -24.86 8.98 -6.80
N ARG A 102 -24.18 9.75 -7.66
CA ARG A 102 -23.64 9.22 -8.94
C ARG A 102 -22.60 8.14 -8.71
N LEU A 103 -21.77 8.34 -7.69
CA LEU A 103 -20.72 7.38 -7.33
C LEU A 103 -21.33 6.06 -6.86
N ALA A 104 -22.35 6.09 -6.00
CA ALA A 104 -23.06 4.88 -5.55
C ALA A 104 -23.69 4.11 -6.72
N ALA A 105 -24.33 4.79 -7.67
CA ALA A 105 -24.88 4.15 -8.87
C ALA A 105 -23.77 3.55 -9.78
N TRP A 106 -22.60 4.19 -9.81
CA TRP A 106 -21.45 3.66 -10.53
C TRP A 106 -20.89 2.41 -9.84
N GLU A 107 -20.81 2.41 -8.51
CA GLU A 107 -20.35 1.28 -7.69
C GLU A 107 -21.25 0.05 -7.86
N GLU A 108 -22.56 0.25 -7.83
CA GLU A 108 -23.55 -0.82 -8.06
C GLU A 108 -23.34 -1.49 -9.43
N LYS A 109 -23.07 -0.70 -10.47
CA LYS A 109 -22.83 -1.22 -11.82
C LYS A 109 -21.49 -1.93 -11.99
N ASN A 110 -20.45 -1.48 -11.28
CA ASN A 110 -19.08 -1.93 -11.52
C ASN A 110 -18.57 -2.93 -10.46
N GLY A 111 -19.26 -3.07 -9.32
CA GLY A 111 -18.91 -4.01 -8.27
C GLY A 111 -17.60 -3.69 -7.54
N VAL A 112 -17.14 -2.43 -7.61
CA VAL A 112 -15.91 -1.97 -6.96
C VAL A 112 -16.14 -0.63 -6.27
N ASP A 113 -15.32 -0.31 -5.30
CA ASP A 113 -15.36 0.98 -4.60
C ASP A 113 -15.11 2.14 -5.58
N GLY A 114 -16.00 3.12 -5.58
CA GLY A 114 -15.98 4.22 -6.53
C GLY A 114 -14.92 5.29 -6.22
N VAL A 115 -14.53 5.44 -4.96
CA VAL A 115 -13.47 6.36 -4.53
C VAL A 115 -12.10 5.81 -4.89
N LEU A 116 -11.90 4.50 -4.68
CA LEU A 116 -10.63 3.82 -4.93
C LEU A 116 -10.52 3.27 -6.35
N ARG A 117 -11.65 3.11 -7.05
CA ARG A 117 -11.74 2.43 -8.37
C ARG A 117 -11.15 1.01 -8.31
N ALA A 118 -11.28 0.35 -7.16
CA ALA A 118 -10.72 -0.97 -6.88
C ALA A 118 -11.55 -1.71 -5.82
N GLN A 119 -11.39 -3.03 -5.74
CA GLN A 119 -11.97 -3.85 -4.68
C GLN A 119 -11.09 -3.85 -3.41
N ASN A 120 -9.79 -3.68 -3.58
CA ASN A 120 -8.82 -3.74 -2.50
C ASN A 120 -8.40 -2.35 -2.05
N VAL A 121 -7.96 -2.26 -0.80
CA VAL A 121 -7.37 -1.04 -0.22
C VAL A 121 -5.93 -0.87 -0.74
N PRO A 122 -5.53 0.33 -1.19
CA PRO A 122 -4.18 0.58 -1.64
C PRO A 122 -3.18 0.55 -0.47
N ALA A 123 -1.98 0.04 -0.73
CA ALA A 123 -0.89 0.04 0.23
C ALA A 123 -0.27 1.44 0.42
N ARG A 124 -0.40 2.31 -0.58
CA ARG A 124 0.10 3.70 -0.56
C ARG A 124 -0.76 4.59 -1.45
N TRP A 125 -0.78 5.86 -1.10
CA TRP A 125 -1.41 6.90 -1.91
C TRP A 125 -0.55 8.16 -1.91
N THR A 126 -0.68 8.97 -2.95
CA THR A 126 -0.09 10.32 -3.05
C THR A 126 -1.07 11.25 -3.73
N VAL A 127 -1.07 12.51 -3.33
CA VAL A 127 -1.88 13.57 -3.94
C VAL A 127 -0.96 14.64 -4.49
N THR A 128 -1.19 15.04 -5.74
CA THR A 128 -0.39 16.03 -6.45
C THR A 128 -1.31 17.07 -7.09
N ASP A 129 -0.95 18.32 -6.99
CA ASP A 129 -1.66 19.40 -7.66
C ASP A 129 -1.67 19.21 -9.18
N ASN A 130 -2.82 19.41 -9.81
CA ASN A 130 -2.98 19.41 -11.28
C ASN A 130 -3.54 20.74 -11.81
N GLY A 131 -3.73 21.71 -10.94
CA GLY A 131 -4.12 23.07 -11.28
C GLY A 131 -5.63 23.28 -11.47
N THR A 132 -5.99 24.47 -11.96
CA THR A 132 -7.39 24.90 -12.07
C THR A 132 -8.06 24.33 -13.32
N VAL A 133 -9.29 23.88 -13.18
CA VAL A 133 -10.15 23.40 -14.27
C VAL A 133 -11.53 24.05 -14.13
N GLY A 134 -11.88 24.92 -15.07
CA GLY A 134 -13.12 25.68 -14.98
C GLY A 134 -13.18 26.53 -13.70
N ASN A 135 -14.22 26.32 -12.90
CA ASN A 135 -14.39 26.97 -11.59
C ASN A 135 -13.85 26.14 -10.41
N GLY A 136 -13.27 25.00 -10.69
CA GLY A 136 -12.73 24.07 -9.69
C GLY A 136 -11.23 23.93 -9.76
N HIS A 137 -10.72 23.02 -8.96
CA HIS A 137 -9.31 22.66 -8.89
C HIS A 137 -9.17 21.14 -9.00
N GLU A 138 -8.33 20.69 -9.91
CA GLU A 138 -8.07 19.27 -10.11
C GLU A 138 -6.78 18.84 -9.42
N VAL A 139 -6.82 17.71 -8.73
CA VAL A 139 -5.63 17.06 -8.18
C VAL A 139 -5.54 15.62 -8.68
N VAL A 140 -4.32 15.11 -8.80
CA VAL A 140 -4.07 13.72 -9.16
C VAL A 140 -3.80 12.92 -7.91
N VAL A 141 -4.63 11.92 -7.67
CA VAL A 141 -4.41 10.90 -6.63
C VAL A 141 -3.82 9.66 -7.28
N THR A 142 -2.64 9.25 -6.84
CA THR A 142 -2.02 8.02 -7.29
C THR A 142 -2.15 6.98 -6.20
N LEU A 143 -2.88 5.91 -6.47
CA LEU A 143 -3.06 4.76 -5.59
C LEU A 143 -2.11 3.64 -6.01
N ALA A 144 -1.41 3.04 -5.06
CA ALA A 144 -0.51 1.92 -5.30
C ALA A 144 -0.98 0.68 -4.55
N PHE A 145 -1.20 -0.40 -5.29
CA PHE A 145 -1.70 -1.68 -4.80
C PHE A 145 -0.62 -2.74 -4.87
N GLY A 146 -0.54 -3.61 -3.87
CA GLY A 146 0.48 -4.64 -3.78
C GLY A 146 1.82 -4.13 -3.24
N SER A 147 2.88 -4.90 -3.44
CA SER A 147 4.23 -4.61 -2.94
C SER A 147 5.31 -5.09 -3.90
N GLY A 148 6.53 -4.56 -3.76
CA GLY A 148 7.69 -4.96 -4.56
C GLY A 148 7.46 -4.76 -6.06
N GLU A 149 7.91 -5.72 -6.85
CA GLU A 149 7.85 -5.68 -8.32
C GLU A 149 6.44 -5.86 -8.89
N THR A 150 5.50 -6.37 -8.09
CA THR A 150 4.11 -6.56 -8.50
C THR A 150 3.22 -5.34 -8.23
N MET A 151 3.79 -4.24 -7.75
CA MET A 151 3.05 -3.03 -7.43
C MET A 151 2.39 -2.42 -8.67
N GLN A 152 1.07 -2.29 -8.62
CA GLN A 152 0.28 -1.62 -9.64
C GLN A 152 -0.12 -0.22 -9.17
N LYS A 153 -0.14 0.75 -10.08
CA LYS A 153 -0.53 2.13 -9.79
C LYS A 153 -1.73 2.54 -10.64
N THR A 154 -2.71 3.14 -9.97
CA THR A 154 -3.87 3.75 -10.61
C THR A 154 -3.82 5.25 -10.35
N LYS A 155 -4.01 6.07 -11.39
CA LYS A 155 -4.16 7.52 -11.27
C LYS A 155 -5.63 7.88 -11.33
N LEU A 156 -6.06 8.71 -10.40
CA LEU A 156 -7.39 9.28 -10.34
C LEU A 156 -7.29 10.80 -10.40
N PHE A 157 -8.15 11.42 -11.16
CA PHE A 157 -8.30 12.86 -11.27
C PHE A 157 -9.50 13.26 -10.41
N VAL A 158 -9.24 14.05 -9.38
CA VAL A 158 -10.23 14.47 -8.39
C VAL A 158 -10.49 15.95 -8.58
N LEU A 159 -11.72 16.28 -8.93
CA LEU A 159 -12.16 17.67 -9.11
C LEU A 159 -12.82 18.15 -7.81
N VAL A 160 -12.33 19.29 -7.31
CA VAL A 160 -12.83 19.96 -6.12
C VAL A 160 -13.36 21.33 -6.52
N GLU A 161 -14.56 21.65 -6.11
CA GLU A 161 -15.19 22.95 -6.38
C GLU A 161 -14.93 24.00 -5.27
N ARG A 162 -15.43 25.21 -5.48
CA ARG A 162 -15.19 26.41 -4.70
C ARG A 162 -15.47 26.29 -3.19
N TYR A 163 -16.27 25.31 -2.74
CA TYR A 163 -16.58 25.08 -1.32
C TYR A 163 -15.82 23.85 -0.76
N ASP A 164 -14.70 23.51 -1.35
CA ASP A 164 -13.85 22.41 -0.90
C ASP A 164 -14.52 21.03 -0.90
N HIS A 165 -15.56 20.84 -1.73
CA HIS A 165 -16.21 19.55 -1.91
C HIS A 165 -15.74 18.88 -3.20
N ILE A 166 -15.52 17.57 -3.12
CA ILE A 166 -15.22 16.73 -4.28
C ILE A 166 -16.50 16.57 -5.09
N VAL A 167 -16.43 16.92 -6.36
CA VAL A 167 -17.56 16.85 -7.31
C VAL A 167 -17.38 15.80 -8.38
N ASP A 168 -16.15 15.31 -8.55
CA ASP A 168 -15.86 14.20 -9.47
C ASP A 168 -14.57 13.46 -9.09
N ILE A 169 -14.56 12.15 -9.41
CA ILE A 169 -13.39 11.27 -9.37
C ILE A 169 -13.39 10.45 -10.66
N SER A 170 -12.40 10.67 -11.50
CA SER A 170 -12.30 10.09 -12.83
C SER A 170 -10.94 9.40 -13.05
N THR A 171 -10.85 8.53 -14.03
CA THR A 171 -9.58 7.96 -14.51
C THR A 171 -8.98 8.78 -15.66
N THR A 172 -9.68 9.81 -16.10
CA THR A 172 -9.24 10.75 -17.14
C THR A 172 -9.31 12.17 -16.61
N THR A 173 -8.36 13.03 -17.04
CA THR A 173 -8.37 14.45 -16.67
C THR A 173 -9.62 15.16 -17.20
N ALA A 174 -10.08 16.16 -16.47
CA ALA A 174 -11.18 17.05 -16.88
C ALA A 174 -10.72 18.17 -17.84
N ARG A 175 -9.43 18.23 -18.18
CA ARG A 175 -8.83 19.21 -19.10
C ARG A 175 -9.02 18.83 -20.56
#